data_31163e4ef7018fb55a94687904b1bfc1
#
_entry.id   31163e4ef7018fb55a94687904b1bfc1
#
_cell.length_a   1.000
_cell.length_b   1.000
_cell.length_c   1.000
_cell.angle_alpha   90.00
_cell.angle_beta   90.00
_cell.angle_gamma   90.00
#
_symmetry.space_group_name_H-M   'P 1'
#
loop_
_entity.id
_entity.type
_entity.pdbx_description
1 polymer ?
#
loop_
_entity_poly.entity_id
_entity_poly.type
_entity_poly.pdbx_seq_one_letter_code
_entity_poly.pdbx_strand_id
1 'polypeptide(L)'
;MTKNNGITIIAFDAGRTTGWALYHGETLLRFGQFTVADATDVTACIGYILDGRDGWPRDKAGPRHPALAIVEEHAPWYQRSHEGQVGENRIKTSMDVNIKCRRRLEAALLRCGIPSLGVTPAEWGAGRYVLADVLAELARAGIAEPENFRIPAREHQRDAIVLGGKMARRRVWEVR
;
A
#
# COMPACT_ATOMS: atom_id res chain seq x y z
N MET A 1 -21.77 -8.07 21.34
CA MET A 1 -20.42 -7.86 20.76
C MET A 1 -20.33 -8.67 19.48
N THR A 2 -20.55 -8.05 18.34
CA THR A 2 -20.38 -8.70 17.03
C THR A 2 -18.90 -8.99 16.86
N LYS A 3 -18.54 -10.29 16.75
CA LYS A 3 -17.20 -10.71 16.35
C LYS A 3 -16.93 -10.06 15.01
N ASN A 4 -16.03 -9.09 14.97
CA ASN A 4 -15.53 -8.48 13.76
C ASN A 4 -14.72 -9.56 13.01
N ASN A 5 -15.41 -10.41 12.24
CA ASN A 5 -14.77 -11.36 11.31
C ASN A 5 -14.20 -10.59 10.12
N GLY A 6 -13.42 -9.57 10.39
CA GLY A 6 -12.81 -8.74 9.37
C GLY A 6 -11.82 -9.55 8.53
N ILE A 7 -11.86 -9.33 7.22
CA ILE A 7 -10.85 -9.85 6.30
C ILE A 7 -9.56 -9.04 6.47
N THR A 8 -8.41 -9.69 6.38
CA THR A 8 -7.13 -9.00 6.34
C THR A 8 -6.83 -8.62 4.89
N ILE A 9 -6.50 -7.35 4.66
CA ILE A 9 -6.04 -6.83 3.37
C ILE A 9 -4.68 -6.16 3.55
N ILE A 10 -3.89 -6.15 2.47
CA ILE A 10 -2.65 -5.37 2.41
C ILE A 10 -2.74 -4.40 1.23
N ALA A 11 -2.49 -3.12 1.47
CA ALA A 11 -2.49 -2.08 0.45
C ALA A 11 -1.05 -1.70 0.09
N PHE A 12 -0.80 -1.43 -1.19
CA PHE A 12 0.48 -1.01 -1.72
C PHE A 12 0.33 0.23 -2.59
N ASP A 13 1.06 1.29 -2.25
CA ASP A 13 1.42 2.36 -3.18
C ASP A 13 2.66 1.91 -3.95
N ALA A 14 2.43 1.37 -5.15
CA ALA A 14 3.43 0.63 -5.90
C ALA A 14 4.32 1.56 -6.76
N GLY A 15 5.60 1.63 -6.42
CA GLY A 15 6.61 2.39 -7.15
C GLY A 15 8.01 1.84 -6.91
N ARG A 16 9.02 2.62 -7.28
CA ARG A 16 10.43 2.31 -6.96
C ARG A 16 10.61 2.12 -5.46
N THR A 17 10.13 3.06 -4.67
CA THR A 17 9.85 2.88 -3.25
C THR A 17 8.38 2.54 -3.12
N THR A 18 8.07 1.43 -2.50
CA THR A 18 6.71 0.93 -2.35
C THR A 18 6.31 1.07 -0.89
N GLY A 19 5.28 1.87 -0.64
CA GLY A 19 4.60 1.93 0.66
C GLY A 19 3.65 0.75 0.81
N TRP A 20 3.46 0.27 2.04
CA TRP A 20 2.50 -0.76 2.34
C TRP A 20 1.75 -0.49 3.66
N ALA A 21 0.51 -0.96 3.74
CA ALA A 21 -0.30 -0.89 4.95
C ALA A 21 -1.18 -2.14 5.07
N LEU A 22 -1.15 -2.77 6.24
CA LEU A 22 -1.89 -3.99 6.56
C LEU A 22 -3.10 -3.63 7.42
N TYR A 23 -4.28 -4.05 7.00
CA TYR A 23 -5.55 -3.82 7.68
C TYR A 23 -6.24 -5.14 8.04
N HIS A 24 -6.95 -5.15 9.17
CA HIS A 24 -7.91 -6.19 9.51
C HIS A 24 -9.29 -5.56 9.74
N GLY A 25 -10.25 -5.88 8.88
CA GLY A 25 -11.46 -5.07 8.79
C GLY A 25 -11.07 -3.62 8.49
N GLU A 26 -11.55 -2.68 9.29
CA GLU A 26 -11.25 -1.25 9.15
C GLU A 26 -10.07 -0.78 10.03
N THR A 27 -9.41 -1.69 10.75
CA THR A 27 -8.33 -1.34 11.67
C THR A 27 -6.97 -1.51 11.01
N LEU A 28 -6.19 -0.44 10.96
CA LEU A 28 -4.78 -0.48 10.55
C LEU A 28 -3.98 -1.29 11.59
N LEU A 29 -3.29 -2.31 11.14
CA LEU A 29 -2.43 -3.13 11.98
C LEU A 29 -0.98 -2.68 11.94
N ARG A 30 -0.45 -2.48 10.74
CA ARG A 30 0.95 -2.13 10.49
C ARG A 30 1.10 -1.43 9.16
N PHE A 31 2.21 -0.74 8.98
CA PHE A 31 2.58 -0.10 7.72
C PHE A 31 4.10 0.07 7.63
N GLY A 32 4.57 0.36 6.43
CA GLY A 32 5.97 0.60 6.18
C GLY A 32 6.25 0.92 4.72
N GLN A 33 7.51 0.83 4.32
CA GLN A 33 7.94 0.94 2.94
C GLN A 33 9.19 0.11 2.68
N PHE A 34 9.41 -0.28 1.44
CA PHE A 34 10.64 -0.91 0.96
C PHE A 34 10.93 -0.50 -0.48
N THR A 35 12.16 -0.68 -0.92
CA THR A 35 12.57 -0.33 -2.28
C THR A 35 12.50 -1.55 -3.18
N VAL A 36 11.48 -1.62 -4.03
CA VAL A 36 11.28 -2.74 -4.98
C VAL A 36 12.35 -2.77 -6.05
N ALA A 37 12.84 -1.61 -6.49
CA ALA A 37 13.85 -1.53 -7.54
C ALA A 37 15.17 -2.22 -7.15
N ASP A 38 15.55 -2.08 -5.89
CA ASP A 38 16.82 -2.59 -5.35
C ASP A 38 16.67 -3.96 -4.64
N ALA A 39 15.42 -4.43 -4.45
CA ALA A 39 15.15 -5.72 -3.84
C ALA A 39 15.57 -6.86 -4.78
N THR A 40 16.45 -7.74 -4.33
CA THR A 40 16.81 -8.95 -5.04
C THR A 40 15.66 -9.95 -5.08
N ASP A 41 14.89 -10.01 -4.01
CA ASP A 41 13.71 -10.87 -3.89
C ASP A 41 12.53 -10.12 -3.23
N VAL A 42 11.58 -9.66 -4.05
CA VAL A 42 10.35 -8.99 -3.58
C VAL A 42 9.44 -9.96 -2.82
N THR A 43 9.49 -11.26 -3.15
CA THR A 43 8.71 -12.30 -2.44
C THR A 43 9.19 -12.43 -0.99
N ALA A 44 10.51 -12.38 -0.77
CA ALA A 44 11.07 -12.38 0.57
C ALA A 44 10.65 -11.12 1.36
N CYS A 45 10.59 -9.95 0.71
CA CYS A 45 10.10 -8.72 1.36
C CYS A 45 8.64 -8.87 1.82
N ILE A 46 7.78 -9.44 0.96
CA ILE A 46 6.38 -9.71 1.32
C ILE A 46 6.31 -10.73 2.47
N GLY A 47 7.06 -11.82 2.41
CA GLY A 47 7.15 -12.81 3.48
C GLY A 47 7.56 -12.18 4.81
N TYR A 48 8.55 -11.28 4.79
CA TYR A 48 8.99 -10.55 5.97
C TYR A 48 7.88 -9.67 6.58
N ILE A 49 7.12 -8.97 5.74
CA ILE A 49 5.96 -8.18 6.18
C ILE A 49 4.90 -9.10 6.83
N LEU A 50 4.61 -10.24 6.21
CA LEU A 50 3.59 -11.18 6.68
C LEU A 50 4.00 -11.89 7.98
N ASP A 51 5.27 -12.25 8.10
CA ASP A 51 5.82 -12.93 9.28
C ASP A 51 5.94 -12.03 10.51
N GLY A 52 5.78 -10.71 10.34
CA GLY A 52 5.92 -9.75 11.43
C GLY A 52 7.31 -9.70 12.05
N ARG A 53 8.37 -10.00 11.26
CA ARG A 53 9.77 -10.01 11.72
C ARG A 53 10.38 -8.61 11.87
N ASP A 54 9.62 -7.58 11.53
CA ASP A 54 9.99 -6.17 11.60
C ASP A 54 9.97 -5.59 13.02
N GLY A 55 9.89 -6.44 14.06
CA GLY A 55 9.93 -6.03 15.46
C GLY A 55 8.57 -5.60 16.03
N TRP A 56 7.50 -5.63 15.27
CA TRP A 56 6.17 -5.35 15.78
C TRP A 56 5.66 -6.46 16.68
N PRO A 57 4.96 -6.11 17.79
CA PRO A 57 4.42 -7.11 18.68
C PRO A 57 3.42 -7.99 17.92
N ARG A 58 3.68 -9.30 17.95
CA ARG A 58 2.72 -10.30 17.48
C ARG A 58 1.56 -10.26 18.46
N ASP A 59 0.36 -9.97 17.96
CA ASP A 59 -0.81 -10.25 18.77
C ASP A 59 -0.91 -11.78 18.98
N LYS A 60 -1.61 -12.20 20.04
CA LYS A 60 -1.75 -13.62 20.39
C LYS A 60 -2.44 -14.46 19.29
N ALA A 61 -2.96 -13.82 18.26
CA ALA A 61 -3.67 -14.46 17.13
C ALA A 61 -2.74 -14.85 15.97
N GLY A 62 -1.45 -14.45 15.99
CA GLY A 62 -0.48 -14.71 14.93
C GLY A 62 -0.66 -13.81 13.70
N PRO A 63 0.24 -13.89 12.70
CA PRO A 63 0.12 -13.12 11.47
C PRO A 63 -1.09 -13.63 10.69
N ARG A 64 -2.04 -12.72 10.42
CA ARG A 64 -3.20 -13.04 9.58
C ARG A 64 -2.80 -12.88 8.13
N HIS A 65 -2.80 -13.99 7.39
CA HIS A 65 -2.51 -13.97 5.96
C HIS A 65 -3.53 -13.07 5.25
N PRO A 66 -3.11 -12.08 4.44
CA PRO A 66 -4.04 -11.24 3.70
C PRO A 66 -4.85 -12.06 2.71
N ALA A 67 -6.16 -11.84 2.69
CA ALA A 67 -7.05 -12.45 1.71
C ALA A 67 -7.00 -11.73 0.36
N LEU A 68 -6.56 -10.46 0.36
CA LEU A 68 -6.49 -9.60 -0.82
C LEU A 68 -5.38 -8.57 -0.67
N ALA A 69 -4.64 -8.33 -1.75
CA ALA A 69 -3.77 -7.17 -1.89
C ALA A 69 -4.47 -6.09 -2.75
N ILE A 70 -4.43 -4.85 -2.30
CA ILE A 70 -4.83 -3.67 -3.06
C ILE A 70 -3.56 -3.02 -3.59
N VAL A 71 -3.44 -2.87 -4.89
CA VAL A 71 -2.24 -2.30 -5.52
C VAL A 71 -2.63 -1.07 -6.33
N GLU A 72 -2.01 0.08 -6.04
CA GLU A 72 -2.25 1.29 -6.81
C GLU A 72 -1.84 1.10 -8.27
N GLU A 73 -2.73 1.49 -9.17
CA GLU A 73 -2.49 1.50 -10.60
C GLU A 73 -2.11 2.89 -11.09
N HIS A 74 -0.93 3.05 -11.65
CA HIS A 74 -0.60 4.26 -12.40
C HIS A 74 -1.40 4.30 -13.70
N ALA A 75 -2.41 5.17 -13.75
CA ALA A 75 -3.27 5.29 -14.92
C ALA A 75 -2.57 6.01 -16.06
N PRO A 76 -2.75 5.56 -17.31
CA PRO A 76 -2.15 6.21 -18.51
C PRO A 76 -2.54 7.69 -18.69
N TRP A 77 -3.64 8.15 -18.06
CA TRP A 77 -4.06 9.56 -18.15
C TRP A 77 -3.14 10.53 -17.39
N TYR A 78 -2.44 10.07 -16.38
CA TYR A 78 -1.43 10.88 -15.68
C TYR A 78 -0.30 11.31 -16.65
N GLN A 79 -0.05 10.50 -17.66
CA GLN A 79 0.89 10.82 -18.74
C GLN A 79 0.48 12.08 -19.50
N ARG A 80 -0.81 12.25 -19.85
CA ARG A 80 -1.28 13.34 -20.71
C ARG A 80 -1.31 14.72 -20.05
N SER A 81 -1.53 14.77 -18.72
CA SER A 81 -1.62 16.04 -18.00
C SER A 81 -0.25 16.66 -17.69
N HIS A 82 0.85 15.91 -17.83
CA HIS A 82 2.21 16.35 -17.51
C HIS A 82 3.13 16.45 -18.74
N GLU A 83 2.67 16.05 -19.91
CA GLU A 83 3.44 16.10 -21.17
C GLU A 83 3.91 17.51 -21.58
N GLY A 84 3.38 18.55 -20.97
CA GLY A 84 3.78 19.94 -21.22
C GLY A 84 4.73 20.57 -20.18
N GLN A 85 5.01 19.90 -19.07
CA GLN A 85 5.71 20.55 -17.94
C GLN A 85 7.08 19.95 -17.58
N VAL A 86 7.35 18.71 -17.97
CA VAL A 86 8.66 18.06 -17.73
C VAL A 86 9.03 17.28 -18.98
N GLY A 87 10.26 17.39 -19.44
CA GLY A 87 10.70 16.75 -20.68
C GLY A 87 10.25 15.29 -20.79
N GLU A 88 9.56 14.95 -21.88
CA GLU A 88 8.88 13.68 -22.16
C GLU A 88 9.69 12.43 -21.76
N ASN A 89 11.00 12.46 -21.96
CA ASN A 89 11.90 11.33 -21.65
C ASN A 89 11.99 11.03 -20.15
N ARG A 90 11.88 12.03 -19.28
CA ARG A 90 12.02 11.84 -17.82
C ARG A 90 10.76 11.24 -17.21
N ILE A 91 9.59 11.65 -17.70
CA ILE A 91 8.30 11.10 -17.28
C ILE A 91 8.17 9.66 -17.73
N LYS A 92 8.48 9.38 -19.00
CA LYS A 92 8.45 8.03 -19.57
C LYS A 92 9.34 7.06 -18.80
N THR A 93 10.57 7.45 -18.48
CA THR A 93 11.51 6.62 -17.72
C THR A 93 11.00 6.32 -16.31
N SER A 94 10.42 7.31 -15.61
CA SER A 94 9.85 7.13 -14.28
C SER A 94 8.65 6.19 -14.30
N MET A 95 7.75 6.32 -15.26
CA MET A 95 6.60 5.44 -15.43
C MET A 95 6.99 4.01 -15.76
N ASP A 96 7.95 3.83 -16.66
CA ASP A 96 8.45 2.49 -17.01
C ASP A 96 9.03 1.78 -15.79
N VAL A 97 9.73 2.51 -14.92
CA VAL A 97 10.23 1.96 -13.64
C VAL A 97 9.08 1.57 -12.73
N ASN A 98 8.09 2.43 -12.56
CA ASN A 98 6.94 2.14 -11.68
C ASN A 98 6.12 0.94 -12.19
N ILE A 99 5.88 0.85 -13.51
CA ILE A 99 5.20 -0.31 -14.11
C ILE A 99 5.99 -1.60 -13.88
N LYS A 100 7.32 -1.58 -14.03
CA LYS A 100 8.17 -2.74 -13.77
C LYS A 100 8.14 -3.14 -12.29
N CYS A 101 8.22 -2.18 -11.38
CA CYS A 101 8.16 -2.43 -9.95
C CYS A 101 6.80 -3.02 -9.56
N ARG A 102 5.71 -2.48 -10.07
CA ARG A 102 4.37 -3.02 -9.86
C ARG A 102 4.23 -4.46 -10.34
N ARG A 103 4.68 -4.76 -11.58
CA ARG A 103 4.64 -6.14 -12.11
C ARG A 103 5.45 -7.12 -11.25
N ARG A 104 6.61 -6.69 -10.74
CA ARG A 104 7.42 -7.50 -9.81
C ARG A 104 6.67 -7.77 -8.50
N LEU A 105 5.99 -6.75 -7.97
CA LEU A 105 5.17 -6.85 -6.77
C LEU A 105 4.00 -7.83 -6.97
N GLU A 106 3.23 -7.66 -8.05
CA GLU A 106 2.09 -8.53 -8.39
C GLU A 106 2.52 -9.99 -8.59
N ALA A 107 3.64 -10.21 -9.28
CA ALA A 107 4.19 -11.55 -9.44
C ALA A 107 4.65 -12.16 -8.10
N ALA A 108 5.16 -11.36 -7.18
CA ALA A 108 5.54 -11.81 -5.85
C ALA A 108 4.31 -12.13 -4.98
N LEU A 109 3.26 -11.31 -5.05
CA LEU A 109 1.98 -11.55 -4.38
C LEU A 109 1.35 -12.87 -4.84
N LEU A 110 1.36 -13.11 -6.16
CA LEU A 110 0.85 -14.36 -6.73
C LEU A 110 1.64 -15.58 -6.19
N ARG A 111 2.96 -15.49 -6.09
CA ARG A 111 3.80 -16.55 -5.48
C ARG A 111 3.50 -16.77 -3.99
N CYS A 112 3.09 -15.73 -3.28
CA CYS A 112 2.63 -15.82 -1.90
C CYS A 112 1.19 -16.31 -1.77
N GLY A 113 0.48 -16.59 -2.86
CA GLY A 113 -0.93 -17.00 -2.86
C GLY A 113 -1.89 -15.87 -2.49
N ILE A 114 -1.50 -14.60 -2.67
CA ILE A 114 -2.31 -13.44 -2.35
C ILE A 114 -2.87 -12.85 -3.66
N PRO A 115 -4.19 -12.93 -3.91
CA PRO A 115 -4.81 -12.28 -5.05
C PRO A 115 -4.66 -10.75 -4.94
N SER A 116 -4.49 -10.06 -6.08
CA SER A 116 -4.38 -8.61 -6.11
C SER A 116 -5.52 -7.96 -6.88
N LEU A 117 -5.92 -6.77 -6.42
CA LEU A 117 -6.84 -5.85 -7.06
C LEU A 117 -6.13 -4.55 -7.38
N GLY A 118 -6.08 -4.17 -8.65
CA GLY A 118 -5.59 -2.86 -9.07
C GLY A 118 -6.63 -1.78 -8.78
N VAL A 119 -6.19 -0.64 -8.25
CA VAL A 119 -7.04 0.52 -7.96
C VAL A 119 -6.36 1.77 -8.46
N THR A 120 -7.05 2.53 -9.33
CA THR A 120 -6.48 3.76 -9.87
C THR A 120 -6.46 4.90 -8.84
N PRO A 121 -5.54 5.87 -8.97
CA PRO A 121 -5.51 7.06 -8.14
C PRO A 121 -6.86 7.79 -8.06
N ALA A 122 -7.61 7.83 -9.15
CA ALA A 122 -8.93 8.46 -9.20
C ALA A 122 -9.97 7.72 -8.33
N GLU A 123 -9.94 6.38 -8.32
CA GLU A 123 -10.87 5.55 -7.56
C GLU A 123 -10.70 5.71 -6.06
N TRP A 124 -9.47 5.81 -5.57
CA TRP A 124 -9.25 6.01 -4.13
C TRP A 124 -9.08 7.47 -3.72
N GLY A 125 -9.01 8.40 -4.70
CA GLY A 125 -8.91 9.84 -4.46
C GLY A 125 -7.52 10.27 -4.03
N ALA A 126 -6.49 9.74 -4.70
CA ALA A 126 -5.11 10.21 -4.56
C ALA A 126 -5.02 11.73 -4.79
N GLY A 127 -4.17 12.39 -4.02
CA GLY A 127 -4.02 13.85 -4.09
C GLY A 127 -5.18 14.67 -3.49
N ARG A 128 -6.24 14.02 -3.00
CA ARG A 128 -7.37 14.68 -2.32
C ARG A 128 -7.37 14.49 -0.81
N TYR A 129 -6.42 13.73 -0.29
CA TYR A 129 -6.26 13.56 1.14
C TYR A 129 -5.22 14.55 1.67
N VAL A 130 -5.32 14.86 2.95
CA VAL A 130 -4.37 15.68 3.70
C VAL A 130 -3.73 14.85 4.80
N LEU A 131 -2.62 15.33 5.36
CA LEU A 131 -1.93 14.63 6.46
C LEU A 131 -2.88 14.28 7.62
N ALA A 132 -3.89 15.11 7.88
CA ALA A 132 -4.90 14.83 8.92
C ALA A 132 -5.65 13.51 8.69
N ASP A 133 -5.90 13.11 7.43
CA ASP A 133 -6.54 11.82 7.12
C ASP A 133 -5.66 10.65 7.55
N VAL A 134 -4.35 10.76 7.29
CA VAL A 134 -3.36 9.75 7.68
C VAL A 134 -3.29 9.64 9.21
N LEU A 135 -3.19 10.78 9.90
CA LEU A 135 -3.13 10.82 11.37
C LEU A 135 -4.42 10.27 11.99
N ALA A 136 -5.57 10.48 11.36
CA ALA A 136 -6.83 9.89 11.80
C ALA A 136 -6.83 8.35 11.68
N GLU A 137 -6.19 7.78 10.65
CA GLU A 137 -6.03 6.31 10.56
C GLU A 137 -5.13 5.78 11.68
N LEU A 138 -4.00 6.45 11.96
CA LEU A 138 -3.11 6.07 13.05
C LEU A 138 -3.83 6.14 14.40
N ALA A 139 -4.52 7.25 14.67
CA ALA A 139 -5.26 7.44 15.93
C ALA A 139 -6.34 6.39 16.14
N ARG A 140 -7.12 6.02 15.10
CA ARG A 140 -8.12 4.94 15.16
C ARG A 140 -7.49 3.59 15.52
N ALA A 141 -6.28 3.35 15.06
CA ALA A 141 -5.52 2.14 15.34
C ALA A 141 -4.79 2.16 16.69
N GLY A 142 -4.78 3.30 17.41
CA GLY A 142 -3.98 3.48 18.61
C GLY A 142 -2.48 3.51 18.35
N ILE A 143 -2.06 3.84 17.13
CA ILE A 143 -0.66 3.91 16.71
C ILE A 143 -0.18 5.36 16.87
N ALA A 144 0.90 5.56 17.62
CA ALA A 144 1.55 6.87 17.72
C ALA A 144 2.17 7.28 16.37
N GLU A 145 2.18 8.58 16.08
CA GLU A 145 2.86 9.10 14.89
C GLU A 145 4.35 8.75 14.96
N PRO A 146 4.91 8.05 13.96
CA PRO A 146 6.32 7.71 13.96
C PRO A 146 7.22 8.94 13.83
N GLU A 147 8.42 8.86 14.38
CA GLU A 147 9.45 9.89 14.18
C GLU A 147 9.71 10.10 12.68
N ASN A 148 9.87 11.35 12.27
CA ASN A 148 10.11 11.75 10.88
C ASN A 148 9.01 11.31 9.89
N PHE A 149 7.79 10.99 10.35
CA PHE A 149 6.71 10.53 9.48
C PHE A 149 6.26 11.58 8.45
N ARG A 150 6.44 12.85 8.74
CA ARG A 150 6.01 13.98 7.89
C ARG A 150 6.97 14.34 6.76
N ILE A 151 8.18 13.80 6.76
CA ILE A 151 9.16 14.10 5.70
C ILE A 151 8.72 13.49 4.36
N PRO A 152 9.13 14.09 3.21
CA PRO A 152 8.76 13.58 1.88
C PRO A 152 9.13 12.12 1.67
N ALA A 153 10.27 11.66 2.18
CA ALA A 153 10.73 10.28 2.06
C ALA A 153 9.75 9.22 2.64
N ARG A 154 8.72 9.65 3.40
CA ARG A 154 7.68 8.77 3.97
C ARG A 154 6.33 8.88 3.24
N GLU A 155 6.27 9.57 2.11
CA GLU A 155 5.05 9.78 1.33
C GLU A 155 4.37 8.45 0.96
N HIS A 156 5.11 7.51 0.42
CA HIS A 156 4.58 6.20 0.02
C HIS A 156 3.92 5.42 1.17
N GLN A 157 4.44 5.55 2.41
CA GLN A 157 3.78 4.95 3.57
C GLN A 157 2.42 5.60 3.82
N ARG A 158 2.34 6.93 3.72
CA ARG A 158 1.10 7.69 3.95
C ARG A 158 0.06 7.35 2.89
N ASP A 159 0.47 7.25 1.62
CA ASP A 159 -0.40 6.89 0.51
C ASP A 159 -0.98 5.49 0.71
N ALA A 160 -0.16 4.51 1.06
CA ALA A 160 -0.60 3.15 1.34
C ALA A 160 -1.58 3.08 2.54
N ILE A 161 -1.36 3.87 3.60
CA ILE A 161 -2.28 3.95 4.75
C ILE A 161 -3.66 4.46 4.29
N VAL A 162 -3.70 5.57 3.56
CA VAL A 162 -4.98 6.16 3.12
C VAL A 162 -5.68 5.27 2.11
N LEU A 163 -4.93 4.71 1.14
CA LEU A 163 -5.46 3.73 0.18
C LEU A 163 -6.09 2.55 0.91
N GLY A 164 -5.37 1.91 1.82
CA GLY A 164 -5.84 0.76 2.58
C GLY A 164 -7.07 1.08 3.42
N GLY A 165 -7.06 2.19 4.15
CA GLY A 165 -8.19 2.60 4.97
C GLY A 165 -9.46 2.90 4.17
N LYS A 166 -9.33 3.55 2.99
CA LYS A 166 -10.47 3.80 2.08
C LYS A 166 -11.03 2.50 1.52
N MET A 167 -10.18 1.57 1.09
CA MET A 167 -10.61 0.29 0.52
C MET A 167 -11.20 -0.63 1.59
N ALA A 168 -10.64 -0.62 2.80
CA ALA A 168 -11.20 -1.35 3.94
C ALA A 168 -12.64 -0.92 4.24
N ARG A 169 -12.91 0.39 4.32
CA ARG A 169 -14.27 0.93 4.55
C ARG A 169 -15.23 0.66 3.41
N ARG A 170 -14.77 0.57 2.17
CA ARG A 170 -15.59 0.21 1.01
C ARG A 170 -15.88 -1.28 0.93
N ARG A 171 -15.27 -2.09 1.80
CA ARG A 171 -15.41 -3.55 1.82
C ARG A 171 -15.24 -4.17 0.43
N VAL A 172 -14.19 -3.76 -0.28
CA VAL A 172 -13.94 -4.16 -1.68
C VAL A 172 -13.89 -5.67 -1.89
N TRP A 173 -13.75 -6.45 -0.83
CA TRP A 173 -13.80 -7.91 -0.84
C TRP A 173 -15.23 -8.49 -0.90
N GLU A 174 -16.29 -7.69 -0.66
CA GLU A 174 -17.68 -8.13 -0.71
C GLU A 174 -18.29 -8.03 -2.12
N VAL A 175 -17.60 -7.36 -3.04
CA VAL A 175 -18.09 -7.05 -4.40
C VAL A 175 -17.71 -8.10 -5.43
N ARG A 176 -17.16 -9.26 -5.00
CA ARG A 176 -16.72 -10.34 -5.91
C ARG A 176 -17.59 -11.57 -5.81
#